data_786e3acac742c409113582b4cd2f9c1d
#
_entry.id   786e3acac742c409113582b4cd2f9c1d
#
_cell.length_a   1.000
_cell.length_b   1.000
_cell.length_c   1.000
_cell.angle_alpha   90.00
_cell.angle_beta   90.00
_cell.angle_gamma   90.00
#
_symmetry.space_group_name_H-M   'P 1'
#
loop_
_entity.id
_entity.type
_entity.pdbx_description
1 polymer ?
#
loop_
_entity_poly.entity_id
_entity_poly.type
_entity_poly.pdbx_seq_one_letter_code
_entity_poly.pdbx_strand_id
1 'polypeptide(L)'
;MREGKGKQGDKAQETRRRIIQAAGVLFVEQGYGATRLQEIADRAGVAVQTIYFVFRNKPSLLKELVDVTIAGDDEPVPTMERPWFVEVLDAPTAGSALAALLGGTRGTLERVAAVNEMVRAAAATDPEIRELWPHQTDPRYTVTSAAAKALMAKPGASPTVSPDEAADIVYAVLSPELFLVLTRDRAWPPAKWERWAHRTLGSQLLADSGL
;
A
#
# COMPACT_ATOMS: atom_id res chain seq x y z
N MET A 1 25.75 -24.80 21.49
CA MET A 1 25.93 -24.71 20.04
C MET A 1 24.66 -24.21 19.36
N ARG A 2 24.08 -23.05 19.79
CA ARG A 2 22.83 -22.46 19.24
C ARG A 2 22.99 -21.02 18.69
N GLU A 3 24.12 -20.36 18.88
CA GLU A 3 24.32 -18.95 18.46
C GLU A 3 24.61 -18.74 16.97
N GLY A 4 25.02 -19.74 16.23
CA GLY A 4 25.35 -19.61 14.80
C GLY A 4 24.15 -19.50 13.85
N LYS A 5 22.98 -20.06 14.19
CA LYS A 5 21.78 -20.03 13.34
C LYS A 5 21.07 -18.67 13.31
N GLY A 6 21.08 -17.91 14.41
CA GLY A 6 20.51 -16.57 14.47
C GLY A 6 21.24 -15.58 13.56
N LYS A 7 22.56 -15.48 13.71
CA LYS A 7 23.37 -14.54 12.91
C LYS A 7 23.36 -14.80 11.39
N GLN A 8 23.15 -16.03 10.96
CA GLN A 8 23.06 -16.36 9.53
C GLN A 8 21.69 -16.00 8.96
N GLY A 9 20.62 -16.17 9.75
CA GLY A 9 19.27 -15.72 9.41
C GLY A 9 19.19 -14.20 9.29
N ASP A 10 19.75 -13.48 10.26
CA ASP A 10 19.78 -12.01 10.29
C ASP A 10 20.52 -11.43 9.08
N LYS A 11 21.67 -12.02 8.67
CA LYS A 11 22.40 -11.61 7.48
C LYS A 11 21.62 -11.86 6.19
N ALA A 12 20.91 -12.98 6.09
CA ALA A 12 20.08 -13.29 4.91
C ALA A 12 18.91 -12.29 4.79
N GLN A 13 18.24 -11.97 5.89
CA GLN A 13 17.16 -11.01 5.93
C GLN A 13 17.65 -9.59 5.60
N GLU A 14 18.78 -9.18 6.12
CA GLU A 14 19.38 -7.89 5.81
C GLU A 14 19.78 -7.78 4.33
N THR A 15 20.34 -8.85 3.75
CA THR A 15 20.65 -8.91 2.32
C THR A 15 19.38 -8.81 1.48
N ARG A 16 18.31 -9.51 1.84
CA ARG A 16 17.01 -9.47 1.18
C ARG A 16 16.42 -8.05 1.21
N ARG A 17 16.46 -7.39 2.38
CA ARG A 17 15.98 -6.01 2.54
C ARG A 17 16.73 -5.02 1.66
N ARG A 18 18.09 -5.10 1.60
CA ARG A 18 18.89 -4.24 0.73
C ARG A 18 18.55 -4.42 -0.75
N ILE A 19 18.32 -5.66 -1.20
CA ILE A 19 17.93 -5.92 -2.60
C ILE A 19 16.55 -5.31 -2.89
N ILE A 20 15.56 -5.49 -2.02
CA ILE A 20 14.21 -4.92 -2.18
C ILE A 20 14.28 -3.39 -2.21
N GLN A 21 15.04 -2.75 -1.32
CA GLN A 21 15.21 -1.29 -1.32
C GLN A 21 15.86 -0.79 -2.60
N ALA A 22 16.94 -1.44 -3.06
CA ALA A 22 17.61 -1.08 -4.31
C ALA A 22 16.68 -1.21 -5.51
N ALA A 23 15.91 -2.30 -5.56
CA ALA A 23 14.91 -2.54 -6.60
C ALA A 23 13.82 -1.46 -6.59
N GLY A 24 13.28 -1.12 -5.42
CA GLY A 24 12.25 -0.11 -5.27
C GLY A 24 12.67 1.25 -5.82
N VAL A 25 13.88 1.69 -5.50
CA VAL A 25 14.42 2.95 -6.01
C VAL A 25 14.57 2.89 -7.53
N LEU A 26 15.24 1.88 -8.07
CA LEU A 26 15.53 1.78 -9.50
C LEU A 26 14.25 1.58 -10.34
N PHE A 27 13.31 0.78 -9.88
CA PHE A 27 12.04 0.59 -10.57
C PHE A 27 11.20 1.87 -10.64
N VAL A 28 11.21 2.68 -9.58
CA VAL A 28 10.49 3.97 -9.58
C VAL A 28 11.21 5.02 -10.42
N GLU A 29 12.55 5.08 -10.36
CA GLU A 29 13.35 6.09 -11.08
C GLU A 29 13.44 5.83 -12.59
N GLN A 30 13.61 4.57 -12.99
CA GLN A 30 13.90 4.17 -14.38
C GLN A 30 12.73 3.43 -15.06
N GLY A 31 11.76 2.98 -14.27
CA GLY A 31 10.71 2.06 -14.70
C GLY A 31 11.14 0.59 -14.65
N TYR A 32 10.15 -0.29 -14.48
CA TYR A 32 10.40 -1.74 -14.38
C TYR A 32 11.13 -2.29 -15.61
N GLY A 33 10.66 -1.98 -16.82
CA GLY A 33 11.21 -2.54 -18.07
C GLY A 33 12.70 -2.24 -18.27
N ALA A 34 13.12 -1.01 -18.01
CA ALA A 34 14.49 -0.55 -18.23
C ALA A 34 15.48 -1.05 -17.17
N THR A 35 15.04 -1.28 -15.94
CA THR A 35 15.92 -1.69 -14.83
C THR A 35 16.45 -3.11 -15.03
N ARG A 36 17.76 -3.31 -14.88
CA ARG A 36 18.43 -4.62 -14.97
C ARG A 36 18.74 -5.17 -13.58
N LEU A 37 18.68 -6.50 -13.42
CA LEU A 37 19.05 -7.15 -12.15
C LEU A 37 20.50 -6.89 -11.73
N GLN A 38 21.42 -6.66 -12.70
CA GLN A 38 22.80 -6.30 -12.39
C GLN A 38 22.87 -4.93 -11.69
N GLU A 39 22.13 -3.94 -12.16
CA GLU A 39 22.08 -2.59 -11.54
C GLU A 39 21.53 -2.65 -10.12
N ILE A 40 20.51 -3.50 -9.89
CA ILE A 40 19.97 -3.75 -8.56
C ILE A 40 21.04 -4.40 -7.67
N ALA A 41 21.77 -5.38 -8.19
CA ALA A 41 22.83 -6.08 -7.46
C ALA A 41 23.96 -5.12 -7.07
N ASP A 42 24.43 -4.29 -8.02
CA ASP A 42 25.47 -3.29 -7.79
C ASP A 42 25.04 -2.28 -6.72
N ARG A 43 23.81 -1.76 -6.81
CA ARG A 43 23.26 -0.83 -5.81
C ARG A 43 23.07 -1.46 -4.43
N ALA A 44 22.67 -2.74 -4.39
CA ALA A 44 22.50 -3.49 -3.14
C ALA A 44 23.83 -3.99 -2.54
N GLY A 45 24.94 -3.89 -3.27
CA GLY A 45 26.25 -4.38 -2.84
C GLY A 45 26.29 -5.92 -2.73
N VAL A 46 25.70 -6.62 -3.70
CA VAL A 46 25.67 -8.09 -3.75
C VAL A 46 26.01 -8.59 -5.17
N ALA A 47 26.36 -9.87 -5.28
CA ALA A 47 26.45 -10.51 -6.60
C ALA A 47 25.08 -10.71 -7.21
N VAL A 48 24.93 -10.59 -8.54
CA VAL A 48 23.64 -10.80 -9.22
C VAL A 48 23.08 -12.21 -9.00
N GLN A 49 23.94 -13.21 -8.84
CA GLN A 49 23.56 -14.58 -8.49
C GLN A 49 22.82 -14.66 -7.14
N THR A 50 23.12 -13.75 -6.22
CA THR A 50 22.40 -13.64 -4.93
C THR A 50 20.94 -13.26 -5.16
N ILE A 51 20.66 -12.35 -6.11
CA ILE A 51 19.28 -11.98 -6.45
C ILE A 51 18.54 -13.19 -7.03
N TYR A 52 19.14 -13.92 -7.98
CA TYR A 52 18.54 -15.14 -8.53
C TYR A 52 18.30 -16.21 -7.46
N PHE A 53 19.20 -16.37 -6.53
CA PHE A 53 19.05 -17.32 -5.43
C PHE A 53 17.88 -16.95 -4.49
N VAL A 54 17.72 -15.65 -4.17
CA VAL A 54 16.72 -15.18 -3.20
C VAL A 54 15.34 -15.02 -3.84
N PHE A 55 15.26 -14.48 -5.06
CA PHE A 55 14.01 -14.07 -5.71
C PHE A 55 13.67 -14.84 -6.98
N ARG A 56 14.56 -15.68 -7.48
CA ARG A 56 14.44 -16.47 -8.72
C ARG A 56 14.44 -15.62 -10.00
N ASN A 57 13.59 -14.61 -10.10
CA ASN A 57 13.45 -13.74 -11.27
C ASN A 57 13.02 -12.32 -10.88
N LYS A 58 12.99 -11.43 -11.86
CA LYS A 58 12.63 -10.02 -11.67
C LYS A 58 11.14 -9.80 -11.32
N PRO A 59 10.17 -10.54 -11.91
CA PRO A 59 8.76 -10.46 -11.49
C PRO A 59 8.55 -10.87 -10.02
N SER A 60 9.20 -11.92 -9.54
CA SER A 60 9.13 -12.34 -8.13
C SER A 60 9.71 -11.27 -7.19
N LEU A 61 10.81 -10.61 -7.59
CA LEU A 61 11.36 -9.48 -6.84
C LEU A 61 10.38 -8.29 -6.80
N LEU A 62 9.72 -8.00 -7.92
CA LEU A 62 8.70 -6.96 -7.98
C LEU A 62 7.52 -7.27 -7.05
N LYS A 63 7.02 -8.51 -7.09
CA LYS A 63 5.93 -8.94 -6.20
C LYS A 63 6.29 -8.72 -4.74
N GLU A 64 7.47 -9.16 -4.35
CA GLU A 64 7.99 -9.02 -2.99
C GLU A 64 8.14 -7.55 -2.58
N LEU A 65 8.64 -6.69 -3.48
CA LEU A 65 8.73 -5.25 -3.25
C LEU A 65 7.35 -4.66 -2.96
N VAL A 66 6.33 -5.03 -3.73
CA VAL A 66 4.96 -4.53 -3.53
C VAL A 66 4.43 -4.98 -2.18
N ASP A 67 4.58 -6.26 -1.84
CA ASP A 67 4.10 -6.84 -0.58
C ASP A 67 4.73 -6.13 0.63
N VAL A 68 6.07 -5.97 0.64
CA VAL A 68 6.80 -5.26 1.72
C VAL A 68 6.44 -3.77 1.78
N THR A 69 6.22 -3.13 0.63
CA THR A 69 5.88 -1.71 0.59
C THR A 69 4.48 -1.44 1.15
N ILE A 70 3.50 -2.31 0.84
CA ILE A 70 2.14 -2.25 1.40
C ILE A 70 2.18 -2.48 2.91
N ALA A 71 2.84 -3.54 3.34
CA ALA A 71 2.97 -3.89 4.75
C ALA A 71 3.69 -2.81 5.58
N GLY A 72 4.74 -2.21 5.01
CA GLY A 72 5.62 -1.24 5.67
C GLY A 72 6.74 -1.88 6.49
N ASP A 73 6.75 -3.21 6.58
CA ASP A 73 7.74 -4.04 7.25
C ASP A 73 7.80 -5.44 6.63
N ASP A 74 8.71 -6.28 7.12
CA ASP A 74 8.90 -7.67 6.67
C ASP A 74 8.03 -8.67 7.46
N GLU A 75 7.08 -8.21 8.29
CA GLU A 75 6.24 -9.07 9.09
C GLU A 75 5.07 -9.64 8.27
N PRO A 76 4.81 -10.95 8.33
CA PRO A 76 3.73 -11.59 7.57
C PRO A 76 2.35 -11.35 8.21
N VAL A 77 2.03 -10.09 8.54
CA VAL A 77 0.74 -9.69 9.13
C VAL A 77 -0.15 -9.13 8.02
N PRO A 78 -1.32 -9.74 7.76
CA PRO A 78 -2.28 -9.22 6.78
C PRO A 78 -2.71 -7.77 7.08
N THR A 79 -2.98 -6.98 6.05
CA THR A 79 -3.36 -5.57 6.21
C THR A 79 -4.55 -5.39 7.17
N MET A 80 -5.54 -6.27 7.11
CA MET A 80 -6.73 -6.20 7.97
C MET A 80 -6.50 -6.63 9.43
N GLU A 81 -5.32 -7.18 9.74
CA GLU A 81 -4.90 -7.53 11.11
C GLU A 81 -3.92 -6.48 11.69
N ARG A 82 -3.56 -5.45 10.90
CA ARG A 82 -2.68 -4.37 11.33
C ARG A 82 -3.36 -3.48 12.38
N PRO A 83 -2.61 -2.92 13.35
CA PRO A 83 -3.17 -2.10 14.43
C PRO A 83 -4.09 -0.98 13.95
N TRP A 84 -3.71 -0.27 12.89
CA TRP A 84 -4.53 0.81 12.35
C TRP A 84 -5.88 0.34 11.77
N PHE A 85 -5.93 -0.89 11.19
CA PHE A 85 -7.19 -1.44 10.68
C PHE A 85 -8.07 -1.96 11.81
N VAL A 86 -7.48 -2.57 12.83
CA VAL A 86 -8.19 -2.97 14.06
C VAL A 86 -8.80 -1.73 14.74
N GLU A 87 -8.08 -0.59 14.77
CA GLU A 87 -8.61 0.68 15.28
C GLU A 87 -9.84 1.16 14.49
N VAL A 88 -9.91 0.97 13.17
CA VAL A 88 -11.12 1.23 12.37
C VAL A 88 -12.29 0.36 12.84
N LEU A 89 -12.03 -0.93 13.05
CA LEU A 89 -13.06 -1.88 13.47
C LEU A 89 -13.59 -1.58 14.88
N ASP A 90 -12.70 -1.22 15.80
CA ASP A 90 -13.03 -1.00 17.22
C ASP A 90 -13.52 0.43 17.50
N ALA A 91 -13.44 1.34 16.54
CA ALA A 91 -13.85 2.73 16.70
C ALA A 91 -15.32 2.83 17.13
N PRO A 92 -15.68 3.67 18.13
CA PRO A 92 -17.04 3.75 18.66
C PRO A 92 -18.03 4.48 17.75
N THR A 93 -17.55 5.31 16.82
CA THR A 93 -18.38 6.13 15.92
C THR A 93 -17.84 6.08 14.48
N ALA A 94 -18.69 6.41 13.51
CA ALA A 94 -18.29 6.55 12.12
C ALA A 94 -17.19 7.62 11.93
N GLY A 95 -17.27 8.73 12.67
CA GLY A 95 -16.24 9.78 12.61
C GLY A 95 -14.87 9.32 13.12
N SER A 96 -14.81 8.59 14.23
CA SER A 96 -13.55 8.03 14.73
C SER A 96 -13.02 6.91 13.84
N ALA A 97 -13.89 6.08 13.25
CA ALA A 97 -13.49 5.08 12.26
C ALA A 97 -12.89 5.73 11.00
N LEU A 98 -13.49 6.82 10.51
CA LEU A 98 -12.96 7.59 9.38
C LEU A 98 -11.58 8.18 9.68
N ALA A 99 -11.37 8.72 10.88
CA ALA A 99 -10.08 9.27 11.28
C ALA A 99 -8.98 8.19 11.33
N ALA A 100 -9.28 7.04 11.93
CA ALA A 100 -8.36 5.89 11.97
C ALA A 100 -8.03 5.37 10.55
N LEU A 101 -9.04 5.22 9.70
CA LEU A 101 -8.87 4.81 8.30
C LEU A 101 -7.94 5.75 7.54
N LEU A 102 -8.12 7.06 7.68
CA LEU A 102 -7.30 8.04 6.97
C LEU A 102 -5.86 8.08 7.46
N GLY A 103 -5.63 8.00 8.78
CA GLY A 103 -4.29 7.93 9.35
C GLY A 103 -3.50 6.71 8.86
N GLY A 104 -4.11 5.52 8.89
CA GLY A 104 -3.50 4.28 8.40
C GLY A 104 -3.27 4.30 6.89
N THR A 105 -4.25 4.79 6.12
CA THR A 105 -4.17 4.89 4.67
C THR A 105 -3.09 5.89 4.24
N ARG A 106 -2.98 7.06 4.90
CA ARG A 106 -1.92 8.02 4.59
C ARG A 106 -0.54 7.37 4.68
N GLY A 107 -0.22 6.73 5.80
CA GLY A 107 1.06 6.06 5.98
C GLY A 107 1.33 4.97 4.94
N THR A 108 0.30 4.27 4.50
CA THR A 108 0.40 3.28 3.42
C THR A 108 0.65 3.96 2.07
N LEU A 109 -0.12 5.00 1.71
CA LEU A 109 0.01 5.70 0.44
C LEU A 109 1.36 6.41 0.28
N GLU A 110 1.91 6.99 1.36
CA GLU A 110 3.25 7.58 1.35
C GLU A 110 4.32 6.59 0.90
N ARG A 111 4.14 5.30 1.20
CA ARG A 111 5.07 4.23 0.79
C ARG A 111 4.75 3.66 -0.58
N VAL A 112 3.47 3.38 -0.86
CA VAL A 112 3.09 2.52 -1.98
C VAL A 112 2.72 3.28 -3.27
N ALA A 113 2.38 4.56 -3.20
CA ALA A 113 1.76 5.24 -4.34
C ALA A 113 2.67 5.29 -5.59
N ALA A 114 3.95 5.61 -5.43
CA ALA A 114 4.91 5.62 -6.55
C ALA A 114 5.19 4.21 -7.11
N VAL A 115 5.26 3.21 -6.22
CA VAL A 115 5.42 1.80 -6.63
C VAL A 115 4.19 1.31 -7.39
N ASN A 116 2.99 1.65 -6.92
CA ASN A 116 1.74 1.30 -7.60
C ASN A 116 1.65 1.93 -9.02
N GLU A 117 2.01 3.19 -9.16
CA GLU A 117 2.07 3.86 -10.48
C GLU A 117 3.05 3.14 -11.43
N MET A 118 4.24 2.79 -10.93
CA MET A 118 5.25 2.06 -11.69
C MET A 118 4.75 0.65 -12.09
N VAL A 119 4.09 -0.08 -11.18
CA VAL A 119 3.50 -1.40 -11.49
C VAL A 119 2.42 -1.29 -12.55
N ARG A 120 1.53 -0.30 -12.47
CA ARG A 120 0.49 -0.07 -13.47
C ARG A 120 1.07 0.26 -14.85
N ALA A 121 2.11 1.09 -14.90
CA ALA A 121 2.82 1.38 -16.14
C ALA A 121 3.48 0.13 -16.74
N ALA A 122 4.10 -0.71 -15.91
CA ALA A 122 4.69 -1.97 -16.34
C ALA A 122 3.62 -2.96 -16.84
N ALA A 123 2.53 -3.13 -16.12
CA ALA A 123 1.42 -4.03 -16.49
C ALA A 123 0.71 -3.62 -17.79
N ALA A 124 0.78 -2.34 -18.19
CA ALA A 124 0.22 -1.87 -19.44
C ALA A 124 0.96 -2.45 -20.68
N THR A 125 2.27 -2.75 -20.53
CA THR A 125 3.13 -3.19 -21.64
C THR A 125 3.65 -4.61 -21.48
N ASP A 126 3.60 -5.17 -20.27
CA ASP A 126 4.16 -6.50 -19.95
C ASP A 126 3.04 -7.44 -19.44
N PRO A 127 2.66 -8.45 -20.24
CA PRO A 127 1.63 -9.42 -19.84
C PRO A 127 1.99 -10.23 -18.58
N GLU A 128 3.27 -10.55 -18.36
CA GLU A 128 3.71 -11.28 -17.16
C GLU A 128 3.44 -10.46 -15.89
N ILE A 129 3.68 -9.15 -15.95
CA ILE A 129 3.40 -8.26 -14.83
C ILE A 129 1.91 -8.10 -14.61
N ARG A 130 1.12 -8.04 -15.69
CA ARG A 130 -0.35 -7.97 -15.58
C ARG A 130 -0.95 -9.19 -14.89
N GLU A 131 -0.38 -10.37 -15.13
CA GLU A 131 -0.85 -11.63 -14.53
C GLU A 131 -0.46 -11.78 -13.06
N LEU A 132 0.52 -11.03 -12.56
CA LEU A 132 0.88 -11.05 -11.13
C LEU A 132 -0.27 -10.56 -10.23
N TRP A 133 -1.14 -9.67 -10.74
CA TRP A 133 -2.32 -9.15 -10.04
C TRP A 133 -3.55 -9.25 -10.94
N PRO A 134 -4.23 -10.41 -10.97
CA PRO A 134 -5.43 -10.59 -11.78
C PRO A 134 -6.53 -9.59 -11.38
N HIS A 135 -7.16 -8.96 -12.37
CA HIS A 135 -8.21 -7.94 -12.16
C HIS A 135 -9.45 -8.44 -11.41
N GLN A 136 -9.62 -9.76 -11.27
CA GLN A 136 -10.79 -10.36 -10.61
C GLN A 136 -10.76 -10.22 -9.08
N THR A 137 -9.61 -9.96 -8.49
CA THR A 137 -9.45 -9.71 -7.06
C THR A 137 -8.55 -8.51 -6.86
N ASP A 138 -9.14 -7.34 -6.60
CA ASP A 138 -8.38 -6.16 -6.18
C ASP A 138 -8.23 -6.19 -4.65
N PRO A 139 -7.03 -6.51 -4.12
CA PRO A 139 -6.80 -6.57 -2.68
C PRO A 139 -7.08 -5.23 -1.99
N ARG A 140 -6.85 -4.11 -2.70
CA ARG A 140 -7.13 -2.77 -2.19
C ARG A 140 -8.64 -2.56 -2.02
N TYR A 141 -9.44 -2.98 -3.01
CA TYR A 141 -10.90 -2.89 -2.89
C TYR A 141 -11.42 -3.75 -1.73
N THR A 142 -10.86 -4.94 -1.54
CA THR A 142 -11.22 -5.81 -0.42
C THR A 142 -11.01 -5.11 0.93
N VAL A 143 -9.86 -4.50 1.14
CA VAL A 143 -9.53 -3.78 2.39
C VAL A 143 -10.40 -2.53 2.56
N THR A 144 -10.53 -1.69 1.52
CA THR A 144 -11.32 -0.46 1.59
C THR A 144 -12.82 -0.73 1.76
N SER A 145 -13.35 -1.76 1.11
CA SER A 145 -14.74 -2.21 1.26
C SER A 145 -15.02 -2.70 2.68
N ALA A 146 -14.12 -3.49 3.27
CA ALA A 146 -14.27 -3.94 4.64
C ALA A 146 -14.26 -2.75 5.64
N ALA A 147 -13.35 -1.80 5.45
CA ALA A 147 -13.29 -0.58 6.29
C ALA A 147 -14.55 0.29 6.14
N ALA A 148 -15.01 0.51 4.90
CA ALA A 148 -16.22 1.29 4.63
C ALA A 148 -17.46 0.65 5.23
N LYS A 149 -17.64 -0.66 5.08
CA LYS A 149 -18.75 -1.40 5.70
C LYS A 149 -18.73 -1.33 7.22
N ALA A 150 -17.55 -1.47 7.83
CA ALA A 150 -17.40 -1.30 9.27
C ALA A 150 -17.74 0.13 9.73
N LEU A 151 -17.33 1.16 8.99
CA LEU A 151 -17.66 2.56 9.25
C LEU A 151 -19.17 2.79 9.17
N MET A 152 -19.81 2.32 8.10
CA MET A 152 -21.25 2.54 7.85
C MET A 152 -22.16 1.80 8.85
N ALA A 153 -21.64 0.81 9.56
CA ALA A 153 -22.36 0.12 10.64
C ALA A 153 -22.32 0.87 11.98
N LYS A 154 -21.62 1.99 12.08
CA LYS A 154 -21.39 2.69 13.36
C LYS A 154 -22.34 3.90 13.55
N PRO A 155 -22.58 4.29 14.82
CA PRO A 155 -23.30 5.53 15.12
C PRO A 155 -22.67 6.74 14.44
N GLY A 156 -23.49 7.61 13.86
CA GLY A 156 -23.04 8.81 13.14
C GLY A 156 -22.69 8.55 11.67
N ALA A 157 -22.91 7.36 11.14
CA ALA A 157 -22.87 7.14 9.69
C ALA A 157 -24.06 7.76 8.98
N SER A 158 -23.86 8.20 7.74
CA SER A 158 -24.93 8.74 6.89
C SER A 158 -26.00 7.68 6.64
N PRO A 159 -27.30 7.97 6.89
CA PRO A 159 -28.38 7.03 6.62
C PRO A 159 -28.74 6.94 5.14
N THR A 160 -28.21 7.82 4.28
CA THR A 160 -28.59 7.93 2.87
C THR A 160 -27.61 7.23 1.94
N VAL A 161 -26.44 6.82 2.42
CA VAL A 161 -25.40 6.14 1.64
C VAL A 161 -25.36 4.67 2.01
N SER A 162 -25.45 3.79 1.01
CA SER A 162 -25.33 2.36 1.25
C SER A 162 -23.88 1.95 1.57
N PRO A 163 -23.65 0.83 2.28
CA PRO A 163 -22.29 0.36 2.55
C PRO A 163 -21.47 0.06 1.29
N ASP A 164 -22.09 -0.38 0.21
CA ASP A 164 -21.39 -0.66 -1.05
C ASP A 164 -21.03 0.65 -1.79
N GLU A 165 -21.93 1.64 -1.81
CA GLU A 165 -21.62 2.97 -2.33
C GLU A 165 -20.53 3.66 -1.53
N ALA A 166 -20.55 3.55 -0.19
CA ALA A 166 -19.48 4.04 0.67
C ALA A 166 -18.14 3.38 0.34
N ALA A 167 -18.13 2.07 0.02
CA ALA A 167 -16.92 1.35 -0.38
C ALA A 167 -16.34 1.93 -1.68
N ASP A 168 -17.18 2.22 -2.69
CA ASP A 168 -16.75 2.80 -3.95
C ASP A 168 -16.22 4.23 -3.77
N ILE A 169 -16.88 5.04 -2.95
CA ILE A 169 -16.46 6.41 -2.62
C ILE A 169 -15.10 6.40 -1.92
N VAL A 170 -14.95 5.55 -0.88
CA VAL A 170 -13.67 5.39 -0.16
C VAL A 170 -12.57 4.90 -1.09
N TYR A 171 -12.85 3.89 -1.92
CA TYR A 171 -11.91 3.34 -2.89
C TYR A 171 -11.41 4.39 -3.88
N ALA A 172 -12.30 5.24 -4.38
CA ALA A 172 -11.96 6.31 -5.32
C ALA A 172 -11.14 7.43 -4.64
N VAL A 173 -11.61 7.96 -3.52
CA VAL A 173 -10.96 9.09 -2.83
C VAL A 173 -9.59 8.73 -2.25
N LEU A 174 -9.44 7.50 -1.75
CA LEU A 174 -8.19 7.01 -1.18
C LEU A 174 -7.31 6.27 -2.20
N SER A 175 -7.45 6.60 -3.49
CA SER A 175 -6.62 5.98 -4.53
C SER A 175 -5.17 6.51 -4.52
N PRO A 176 -4.18 5.65 -4.80
CA PRO A 176 -2.79 6.05 -4.98
C PRO A 176 -2.61 7.13 -6.04
N GLU A 177 -3.39 7.08 -7.11
CA GLU A 177 -3.38 8.04 -8.22
C GLU A 177 -3.78 9.44 -7.74
N LEU A 178 -4.89 9.55 -7.03
CA LEU A 178 -5.37 10.83 -6.50
C LEU A 178 -4.43 11.37 -5.42
N PHE A 179 -3.84 10.48 -4.62
CA PHE A 179 -2.79 10.86 -3.68
C PHE A 179 -1.60 11.51 -4.39
N LEU A 180 -1.07 10.89 -5.46
CA LEU A 180 0.06 11.44 -6.23
C LEU A 180 -0.29 12.75 -6.95
N VAL A 181 -1.48 12.86 -7.55
CA VAL A 181 -1.94 14.12 -8.16
C VAL A 181 -1.88 15.27 -7.16
N LEU A 182 -2.28 15.06 -5.92
CA LEU A 182 -2.29 16.13 -4.92
C LEU A 182 -0.91 16.33 -4.26
N THR A 183 -0.21 15.27 -3.92
CA THR A 183 1.04 15.38 -3.14
C THR A 183 2.27 15.63 -4.02
N ARG A 184 2.37 14.97 -5.17
CA ARG A 184 3.48 15.14 -6.11
C ARG A 184 3.22 16.31 -7.08
N ASP A 185 2.11 16.25 -7.84
CA ASP A 185 1.90 17.18 -8.95
C ASP A 185 1.43 18.56 -8.46
N ARG A 186 0.70 18.61 -7.34
CA ARG A 186 0.26 19.85 -6.67
C ARG A 186 1.07 20.20 -5.42
N ALA A 187 2.10 19.44 -5.10
CA ALA A 187 3.02 19.65 -3.98
C ALA A 187 2.31 19.85 -2.62
N TRP A 188 1.20 19.16 -2.39
CA TRP A 188 0.57 19.19 -1.07
C TRP A 188 1.37 18.34 -0.08
N PRO A 189 1.61 18.83 1.13
CA PRO A 189 2.06 17.96 2.21
C PRO A 189 1.04 16.83 2.45
N PRO A 190 1.47 15.59 2.74
CA PRO A 190 0.56 14.47 3.01
C PRO A 190 -0.49 14.75 4.09
N ALA A 191 -0.15 15.50 5.13
CA ALA A 191 -1.11 15.94 6.14
C ALA A 191 -2.20 16.89 5.60
N LYS A 192 -1.92 17.65 4.52
CA LYS A 192 -2.95 18.47 3.85
C LYS A 192 -3.90 17.59 3.04
N TRP A 193 -3.38 16.56 2.36
CA TRP A 193 -4.18 15.55 1.68
C TRP A 193 -5.12 14.84 2.66
N GLU A 194 -4.62 14.39 3.80
CA GLU A 194 -5.42 13.72 4.82
C GLU A 194 -6.59 14.59 5.32
N ARG A 195 -6.32 15.85 5.66
CA ARG A 195 -7.40 16.78 6.06
C ARG A 195 -8.42 17.03 4.96
N TRP A 196 -7.99 17.10 3.71
CA TRP A 196 -8.89 17.20 2.57
C TRP A 196 -9.74 15.93 2.41
N ALA A 197 -9.12 14.77 2.43
CA ALA A 197 -9.82 13.49 2.34
C ALA A 197 -10.83 13.30 3.48
N HIS A 198 -10.46 13.73 4.71
CA HIS A 198 -11.37 13.71 5.86
C HIS A 198 -12.61 14.56 5.62
N ARG A 199 -12.48 15.77 5.13
CA ARG A 199 -13.63 16.63 4.82
C ARG A 199 -14.46 16.06 3.68
N THR A 200 -13.82 15.59 2.62
CA THR A 200 -14.49 15.04 1.42
C THR A 200 -15.29 13.78 1.75
N LEU A 201 -14.70 12.84 2.46
CA LEU A 201 -15.39 11.63 2.89
C LEU A 201 -16.41 11.91 4.01
N GLY A 202 -16.06 12.78 4.95
CA GLY A 202 -16.94 13.14 6.05
C GLY A 202 -18.26 13.77 5.57
N SER A 203 -18.21 14.64 4.55
CA SER A 203 -19.42 15.27 3.99
C SER A 203 -20.37 14.29 3.28
N GLN A 204 -19.89 13.08 2.94
CA GLN A 204 -20.70 12.07 2.27
C GLN A 204 -21.10 10.93 3.20
N LEU A 205 -20.16 10.48 4.04
CA LEU A 205 -20.29 9.24 4.81
C LEU A 205 -20.76 9.45 6.24
N LEU A 206 -20.71 10.67 6.76
CA LEU A 206 -21.18 10.98 8.12
C LEU A 206 -22.56 11.64 8.06
N ALA A 207 -23.38 11.37 9.08
CA ALA A 207 -24.64 12.07 9.26
C ALA A 207 -24.36 13.55 9.51
N ASP A 208 -25.18 14.43 8.93
CA ASP A 208 -25.13 15.85 9.23
C ASP A 208 -25.26 16.02 10.74
N SER A 209 -24.27 16.65 11.34
CA SER A 209 -24.40 17.11 12.72
C SER A 209 -25.44 18.22 12.66
N GLY A 210 -26.72 17.87 12.91
CA GLY A 210 -27.82 18.82 12.90
C GLY A 210 -27.42 20.07 13.72
N LEU A 211 -27.32 21.19 13.02
CA LEU A 211 -27.26 22.53 13.64
C LEU A 211 -28.55 22.84 14.37
#